data_4379218503796b11f023ab5d7d7f8fb8
#
_entry.id   4379218503796b11f023ab5d7d7f8fb8
#
_cell.length_a   1.000
_cell.length_b   1.000
_cell.length_c   1.000
_cell.angle_alpha   90.00
_cell.angle_beta   90.00
_cell.angle_gamma   90.00
#
_symmetry.space_group_name_H-M   'P 1'
#
loop_
_entity.id
_entity.type
_entity.pdbx_description
1 polymer ?
#
loop_
_entity_poly.entity_id
_entity_poly.type
_entity_poly.pdbx_seq_one_letter_code
_entity_poly.pdbx_strand_id
1 'polypeptide(L)'
;MPTHTYSDGDILVIVENISFKIHKKILSLASDVFKDMISHNIYSCEEKIPRLEIEQENAQEFNNLLSFIYPQKHVTITWNNVESLLRISDKFMVESATTACEKFLENNFRRDPMLSFFLADTYNFKSLYKESSKLILNSYQKFISEPSFERLSERARSSLNERYIKFFFGLSSIVNSTILDDYIHRCNNASHHDVLNDEWKKRVKDLTLFPPSPSTIYKKIFFQINGNYNRKCNDRFTNKYLPEKIGDLLGDFEALDDTISAIHNQKYYIFIEK
;
A
#
# COMPACT_ATOMS: atom_id res chain seq x y z
N MET A 1 -27.84 -20.63 6.15
CA MET A 1 -28.41 -20.45 7.52
C MET A 1 -27.48 -19.56 8.30
N PRO A 2 -27.99 -18.64 9.13
CA PRO A 2 -27.12 -17.80 9.94
C PRO A 2 -26.33 -18.65 10.92
N THR A 3 -25.03 -18.42 10.98
CA THR A 3 -24.16 -19.15 11.91
C THR A 3 -24.20 -18.59 13.33
N HIS A 4 -24.72 -17.37 13.51
CA HIS A 4 -24.83 -16.68 14.78
C HIS A 4 -26.29 -16.63 15.25
N THR A 5 -26.77 -17.74 15.85
CA THR A 5 -28.05 -17.84 16.52
C THR A 5 -27.86 -18.56 17.83
N TYR A 6 -28.10 -17.85 18.94
CA TYR A 6 -27.83 -18.33 20.29
C TYR A 6 -29.15 -18.51 21.06
N SER A 7 -29.29 -19.60 21.79
CA SER A 7 -30.52 -19.88 22.58
C SER A 7 -30.78 -18.81 23.64
N ASP A 8 -29.71 -18.29 24.24
CA ASP A 8 -29.70 -17.28 25.29
C ASP A 8 -29.59 -15.82 24.77
N GLY A 9 -29.62 -15.63 23.44
CA GLY A 9 -29.60 -14.30 22.83
C GLY A 9 -30.82 -13.46 23.27
N ASP A 10 -30.56 -12.18 23.54
CA ASP A 10 -31.52 -11.22 24.11
C ASP A 10 -31.95 -10.12 23.15
N ILE A 11 -31.49 -10.19 21.88
CA ILE A 11 -31.91 -9.33 20.77
C ILE A 11 -32.01 -10.13 19.48
N LEU A 12 -32.95 -9.78 18.61
CA LEU A 12 -33.11 -10.28 17.27
C LEU A 12 -32.70 -9.20 16.27
N VAL A 13 -31.54 -9.39 15.61
CA VAL A 13 -31.10 -8.50 14.52
C VAL A 13 -31.52 -9.09 13.19
N ILE A 14 -32.19 -8.29 12.38
CA ILE A 14 -32.75 -8.69 11.06
C ILE A 14 -31.96 -7.96 9.97
N VAL A 15 -31.40 -8.75 9.04
CA VAL A 15 -30.68 -8.25 7.86
C VAL A 15 -31.16 -9.05 6.65
N GLU A 16 -31.65 -8.40 5.59
CA GLU A 16 -32.20 -9.08 4.39
C GLU A 16 -33.17 -10.23 4.72
N ASN A 17 -34.07 -10.07 5.64
CA ASN A 17 -35.01 -11.12 6.10
C ASN A 17 -34.34 -12.31 6.81
N ILE A 18 -33.05 -12.26 7.10
CA ILE A 18 -32.35 -13.25 7.93
C ILE A 18 -32.28 -12.72 9.36
N SER A 19 -32.70 -13.57 10.31
CA SER A 19 -32.74 -13.21 11.74
C SER A 19 -31.54 -13.81 12.47
N PHE A 20 -30.82 -12.95 13.20
CA PHE A 20 -29.69 -13.29 14.05
C PHE A 20 -30.10 -13.10 15.52
N LYS A 21 -30.25 -14.17 16.27
CA LYS A 21 -30.55 -14.10 17.70
C LYS A 21 -29.23 -14.01 18.47
N ILE A 22 -28.86 -12.83 18.95
CA ILE A 22 -27.55 -12.49 19.48
C ILE A 22 -27.66 -11.69 20.79
N HIS A 23 -26.54 -11.21 21.33
CA HIS A 23 -26.47 -10.59 22.65
C HIS A 23 -26.22 -9.08 22.57
N LYS A 24 -27.12 -8.25 23.10
CA LYS A 24 -27.01 -6.79 23.18
C LYS A 24 -25.66 -6.37 23.77
N LYS A 25 -25.30 -6.96 24.89
CA LYS A 25 -24.07 -6.60 25.59
C LYS A 25 -22.82 -6.84 24.77
N ILE A 26 -22.76 -7.96 24.05
CA ILE A 26 -21.62 -8.31 23.18
C ILE A 26 -21.52 -7.31 22.01
N LEU A 27 -22.63 -7.01 21.34
CA LEU A 27 -22.66 -6.01 20.27
C LEU A 27 -22.26 -4.63 20.78
N SER A 28 -22.80 -4.19 21.90
CA SER A 28 -22.51 -2.87 22.49
C SER A 28 -21.06 -2.72 22.96
N LEU A 29 -20.40 -3.82 23.33
CA LEU A 29 -18.97 -3.82 23.68
C LEU A 29 -18.07 -3.80 22.44
N ALA A 30 -18.55 -4.36 21.34
CA ALA A 30 -17.78 -4.45 20.10
C ALA A 30 -17.84 -3.17 19.25
N SER A 31 -18.88 -2.33 19.45
CA SER A 31 -19.14 -1.18 18.59
C SER A 31 -20.03 -0.16 19.30
N ASP A 32 -19.59 1.09 19.32
CA ASP A 32 -20.43 2.20 19.80
C ASP A 32 -21.63 2.45 18.86
N VAL A 33 -21.51 2.18 17.57
CA VAL A 33 -22.64 2.26 16.62
C VAL A 33 -23.75 1.27 17.01
N PHE A 34 -23.40 0.02 17.29
CA PHE A 34 -24.39 -0.95 17.77
C PHE A 34 -24.95 -0.58 19.12
N LYS A 35 -24.15 -0.05 20.02
CA LYS A 35 -24.61 0.44 21.32
C LYS A 35 -25.67 1.53 21.17
N ASP A 36 -25.43 2.49 20.30
CA ASP A 36 -26.37 3.59 20.04
C ASP A 36 -27.64 3.10 19.33
N MET A 37 -27.51 2.22 18.32
CA MET A 37 -28.65 1.61 17.64
C MET A 37 -29.53 0.83 18.63
N ILE A 38 -28.95 0.05 19.52
CA ILE A 38 -29.66 -0.70 20.55
C ILE A 38 -30.38 0.23 21.51
N SER A 39 -29.74 1.35 21.89
CA SER A 39 -30.30 2.28 22.87
C SER A 39 -31.50 3.09 22.32
N HIS A 40 -31.48 3.42 21.01
CA HIS A 40 -32.46 4.33 20.40
C HIS A 40 -33.55 3.62 19.58
N ASN A 41 -33.26 2.43 19.01
CA ASN A 41 -34.13 1.77 18.05
C ASN A 41 -34.81 0.49 18.58
N ILE A 42 -34.71 0.20 19.87
CA ILE A 42 -35.46 -0.90 20.43
C ILE A 42 -36.89 -0.45 20.65
N TYR A 43 -37.74 -0.70 19.68
CA TYR A 43 -39.19 -0.61 19.91
C TYR A 43 -39.59 -1.73 20.87
N SER A 44 -40.02 -1.34 22.05
CA SER A 44 -40.67 -2.23 23.00
C SER A 44 -42.09 -2.58 22.47
N CYS A 45 -42.11 -3.50 21.52
CA CYS A 45 -43.35 -4.23 21.26
C CYS A 45 -43.55 -5.23 22.41
N GLU A 46 -44.77 -5.66 22.63
CA GLU A 46 -45.18 -6.69 23.61
C GLU A 46 -44.46 -8.05 23.38
N GLU A 47 -43.48 -8.10 22.50
CA GLU A 47 -42.68 -9.27 22.19
C GLU A 47 -41.57 -9.47 23.24
N LYS A 48 -41.38 -10.72 23.63
CA LYS A 48 -40.39 -11.13 24.65
C LYS A 48 -38.94 -10.78 24.31
N ILE A 49 -38.60 -10.59 23.03
CA ILE A 49 -37.25 -10.27 22.55
C ILE A 49 -37.32 -9.07 21.60
N PRO A 50 -36.61 -7.95 21.90
CA PRO A 50 -36.61 -6.77 21.04
C PRO A 50 -35.94 -7.05 19.72
N ARG A 51 -36.38 -6.32 18.67
CA ARG A 51 -35.89 -6.44 17.29
C ARG A 51 -35.12 -5.19 16.88
N LEU A 52 -34.06 -5.40 16.09
CA LEU A 52 -33.29 -4.36 15.43
C LEU A 52 -33.17 -4.71 13.95
N GLU A 53 -33.70 -3.86 13.08
CA GLU A 53 -33.58 -4.02 11.65
C GLU A 53 -32.40 -3.23 11.12
N ILE A 54 -31.56 -3.88 10.30
CA ILE A 54 -30.43 -3.27 9.61
C ILE A 54 -30.72 -3.30 8.12
N GLU A 55 -31.03 -2.13 7.59
CA GLU A 55 -31.35 -1.96 6.18
C GLU A 55 -30.09 -1.78 5.33
N GLN A 56 -30.19 -2.12 4.04
CA GLN A 56 -29.17 -1.91 3.02
C GLN A 56 -27.84 -2.65 3.29
N GLU A 57 -27.87 -3.72 4.08
CA GLU A 57 -26.71 -4.58 4.33
C GLU A 57 -26.97 -6.01 3.88
N ASN A 58 -25.91 -6.69 3.44
CA ASN A 58 -25.95 -8.09 3.08
C ASN A 58 -25.81 -8.99 4.32
N ALA A 59 -26.73 -9.95 4.46
CA ALA A 59 -26.77 -10.82 5.63
C ALA A 59 -25.55 -11.73 5.76
N GLN A 60 -24.91 -12.12 4.65
CA GLN A 60 -23.68 -12.92 4.69
C GLN A 60 -22.49 -12.09 5.17
N GLU A 61 -22.38 -10.84 4.72
CA GLU A 61 -21.32 -9.93 5.19
C GLU A 61 -21.52 -9.60 6.67
N PHE A 62 -22.76 -9.36 7.10
CA PHE A 62 -23.07 -9.17 8.51
C PHE A 62 -22.74 -10.42 9.36
N ASN A 63 -23.05 -11.62 8.87
CA ASN A 63 -22.65 -12.86 9.51
C ASN A 63 -21.12 -13.02 9.63
N ASN A 64 -20.37 -12.58 8.62
CA ASN A 64 -18.91 -12.56 8.66
C ASN A 64 -18.40 -11.55 9.72
N LEU A 65 -19.00 -10.35 9.80
CA LEU A 65 -18.67 -9.36 10.83
C LEU A 65 -18.90 -9.91 12.25
N LEU A 66 -20.04 -10.58 12.47
CA LEU A 66 -20.32 -11.20 13.77
C LEU A 66 -19.26 -12.22 14.19
N SER A 67 -18.58 -12.85 13.23
CA SER A 67 -17.50 -13.80 13.51
C SER A 67 -16.24 -13.15 14.09
N PHE A 68 -16.08 -11.84 13.97
CA PHE A 68 -15.04 -11.06 14.67
C PHE A 68 -15.49 -10.55 16.02
N ILE A 69 -16.80 -10.46 16.22
CA ILE A 69 -17.40 -10.02 17.50
C ILE A 69 -17.52 -11.20 18.47
N TYR A 70 -17.83 -12.38 17.94
CA TYR A 70 -18.02 -13.60 18.75
C TYR A 70 -16.79 -14.50 18.73
N PRO A 71 -16.18 -14.82 19.87
CA PRO A 71 -14.87 -15.50 19.94
C PRO A 71 -14.88 -16.96 19.50
N GLN A 72 -16.06 -17.55 19.30
CA GLN A 72 -16.22 -18.98 19.02
C GLN A 72 -16.19 -19.33 17.52
N LYS A 73 -16.24 -18.33 16.64
CA LYS A 73 -16.31 -18.56 15.19
C LYS A 73 -15.33 -17.61 14.49
N HIS A 74 -14.44 -18.19 13.72
CA HIS A 74 -13.46 -17.41 12.97
C HIS A 74 -13.79 -17.44 11.49
N VAL A 75 -13.76 -16.26 10.86
CA VAL A 75 -13.78 -16.12 9.41
C VAL A 75 -12.34 -15.90 8.95
N THR A 76 -11.91 -16.68 7.98
CA THR A 76 -10.63 -16.45 7.31
C THR A 76 -10.78 -15.27 6.36
N ILE A 77 -9.92 -14.26 6.53
CA ILE A 77 -9.85 -13.14 5.61
C ILE A 77 -9.15 -13.61 4.33
N THR A 78 -9.75 -13.29 3.20
CA THR A 78 -9.29 -13.65 1.87
C THR A 78 -9.49 -12.47 0.92
N TRP A 79 -8.90 -12.51 -0.26
CA TRP A 79 -9.13 -11.50 -1.29
C TRP A 79 -10.59 -11.36 -1.73
N ASN A 80 -11.39 -12.40 -1.55
CA ASN A 80 -12.80 -12.41 -1.93
C ASN A 80 -13.71 -11.70 -0.91
N ASN A 81 -13.26 -11.53 0.34
CA ASN A 81 -14.09 -10.95 1.40
C ASN A 81 -13.48 -9.74 2.13
N VAL A 82 -12.21 -9.42 1.90
CA VAL A 82 -11.53 -8.32 2.61
C VAL A 82 -12.18 -6.96 2.34
N GLU A 83 -12.59 -6.68 1.11
CA GLU A 83 -13.22 -5.41 0.73
C GLU A 83 -14.60 -5.25 1.41
N SER A 84 -15.46 -6.26 1.31
CA SER A 84 -16.78 -6.24 1.93
C SER A 84 -16.69 -6.22 3.47
N LEU A 85 -15.72 -6.95 4.03
CA LEU A 85 -15.51 -6.95 5.48
C LEU A 85 -15.01 -5.60 6.00
N LEU A 86 -14.11 -4.93 5.28
CA LEU A 86 -13.69 -3.56 5.61
C LEU A 86 -14.88 -2.59 5.54
N ARG A 87 -15.67 -2.65 4.47
CA ARG A 87 -16.85 -1.80 4.29
C ARG A 87 -17.82 -1.92 5.47
N ILE A 88 -18.15 -3.15 5.85
CA ILE A 88 -19.12 -3.37 6.94
C ILE A 88 -18.52 -3.09 8.32
N SER A 89 -17.22 -3.37 8.51
CA SER A 89 -16.54 -3.09 9.78
C SER A 89 -16.36 -1.59 10.00
N ASP A 90 -16.11 -0.81 8.97
CA ASP A 90 -16.03 0.65 9.02
C ASP A 90 -17.40 1.26 9.35
N LYS A 91 -18.46 0.84 8.63
CA LYS A 91 -19.84 1.30 8.87
C LYS A 91 -20.28 1.10 10.33
N PHE A 92 -19.97 -0.05 10.89
CA PHE A 92 -20.34 -0.37 12.28
C PHE A 92 -19.21 -0.12 13.29
N MET A 93 -18.10 0.48 12.88
CA MET A 93 -16.95 0.81 13.73
C MET A 93 -16.44 -0.38 14.56
N VAL A 94 -16.28 -1.54 13.93
CA VAL A 94 -15.75 -2.77 14.55
C VAL A 94 -14.24 -2.85 14.31
N GLU A 95 -13.47 -2.20 15.18
CA GLU A 95 -12.00 -2.05 15.05
C GLU A 95 -11.24 -3.39 14.94
N SER A 96 -11.70 -4.43 15.63
CA SER A 96 -11.06 -5.75 15.57
C SER A 96 -11.06 -6.32 14.16
N ALA A 97 -12.15 -6.17 13.40
CA ALA A 97 -12.26 -6.62 12.03
C ALA A 97 -11.43 -5.75 11.08
N THR A 98 -11.47 -4.42 11.26
CA THR A 98 -10.65 -3.49 10.47
C THR A 98 -9.17 -3.76 10.62
N THR A 99 -8.68 -3.90 11.87
CA THR A 99 -7.27 -4.23 12.15
C THR A 99 -6.84 -5.58 11.56
N ALA A 100 -7.71 -6.58 11.63
CA ALA A 100 -7.42 -7.88 11.03
C ALA A 100 -7.32 -7.81 9.50
N CYS A 101 -8.18 -7.03 8.85
CA CYS A 101 -8.13 -6.78 7.40
C CYS A 101 -6.87 -6.01 6.99
N GLU A 102 -6.49 -4.97 7.75
CA GLU A 102 -5.24 -4.22 7.53
C GLU A 102 -4.03 -5.14 7.57
N LYS A 103 -3.90 -5.97 8.61
CA LYS A 103 -2.81 -6.97 8.72
C LYS A 103 -2.81 -7.99 7.59
N PHE A 104 -3.98 -8.45 7.17
CA PHE A 104 -4.08 -9.34 6.01
C PHE A 104 -3.52 -8.66 4.75
N LEU A 105 -3.91 -7.42 4.49
CA LEU A 105 -3.45 -6.65 3.34
C LEU A 105 -1.95 -6.36 3.42
N GLU A 106 -1.42 -5.94 4.56
CA GLU A 106 0.01 -5.70 4.77
C GLU A 106 0.87 -6.95 4.47
N ASN A 107 0.38 -8.12 4.82
CA ASN A 107 1.09 -9.38 4.56
C ASN A 107 0.94 -9.89 3.11
N ASN A 108 -0.05 -9.41 2.36
CA ASN A 108 -0.43 -9.98 1.07
C ASN A 108 -0.47 -8.99 -0.10
N PHE A 109 -0.21 -7.69 0.11
CA PHE A 109 -0.38 -6.62 -0.90
C PHE A 109 0.34 -6.87 -2.22
N ARG A 110 1.43 -7.66 -2.22
CA ARG A 110 2.17 -8.00 -3.44
C ARG A 110 1.36 -8.81 -4.45
N ARG A 111 0.34 -9.51 -3.98
CA ARG A 111 -0.55 -10.31 -4.85
C ARG A 111 -1.51 -9.43 -5.64
N ASP A 112 -2.06 -8.40 -4.99
CA ASP A 112 -2.94 -7.41 -5.62
C ASP A 112 -2.62 -5.99 -5.09
N PRO A 113 -1.58 -5.35 -5.69
CA PRO A 113 -1.16 -4.02 -5.26
C PRO A 113 -2.22 -2.94 -5.47
N MET A 114 -3.03 -3.05 -6.55
CA MET A 114 -4.05 -2.06 -6.86
C MET A 114 -5.20 -2.08 -5.86
N LEU A 115 -5.75 -3.26 -5.56
CA LEU A 115 -6.79 -3.37 -4.54
C LEU A 115 -6.25 -2.96 -3.17
N SER A 116 -5.03 -3.37 -2.82
CA SER A 116 -4.40 -2.99 -1.55
C SER A 116 -4.24 -1.48 -1.42
N PHE A 117 -3.79 -0.81 -2.49
CA PHE A 117 -3.62 0.63 -2.51
C PHE A 117 -4.97 1.37 -2.45
N PHE A 118 -5.97 0.90 -3.19
CA PHE A 118 -7.32 1.43 -3.13
C PHE A 118 -7.91 1.35 -1.72
N LEU A 119 -7.81 0.19 -1.07
CA LEU A 119 -8.31 0.01 0.30
C LEU A 119 -7.50 0.85 1.31
N ALA A 120 -6.18 0.95 1.12
CA ALA A 120 -5.34 1.80 1.94
C ALA A 120 -5.67 3.30 1.80
N ASP A 121 -6.03 3.74 0.59
CA ASP A 121 -6.52 5.09 0.35
C ASP A 121 -7.87 5.32 1.03
N THR A 122 -8.81 4.40 0.87
CA THR A 122 -10.16 4.50 1.43
C THR A 122 -10.16 4.51 2.95
N TYR A 123 -9.43 3.58 3.58
CA TYR A 123 -9.44 3.36 5.04
C TYR A 123 -8.26 3.98 5.78
N ASN A 124 -7.45 4.79 5.10
CA ASN A 124 -6.32 5.54 5.68
C ASN A 124 -5.22 4.67 6.30
N PHE A 125 -4.91 3.53 5.70
CA PHE A 125 -3.79 2.66 6.11
C PHE A 125 -2.46 3.18 5.55
N LYS A 126 -1.79 4.06 6.27
CA LYS A 126 -0.63 4.81 5.78
C LYS A 126 0.54 3.94 5.34
N SER A 127 0.88 2.92 6.14
CA SER A 127 1.97 1.98 5.82
C SER A 127 1.66 1.21 4.54
N LEU A 128 0.49 0.62 4.45
CA LEU A 128 0.04 -0.13 3.28
C LEU A 128 -0.05 0.75 2.02
N TYR A 129 -0.50 2.01 2.15
CA TYR A 129 -0.55 2.98 1.06
C TYR A 129 0.83 3.20 0.46
N LYS A 130 1.84 3.48 1.31
CA LYS A 130 3.22 3.65 0.90
C LYS A 130 3.77 2.39 0.23
N GLU A 131 3.65 1.23 0.87
CA GLU A 131 4.24 -0.02 0.38
C GLU A 131 3.60 -0.52 -0.93
N SER A 132 2.29 -0.41 -1.07
CA SER A 132 1.60 -0.79 -2.31
C SER A 132 1.90 0.20 -3.45
N SER A 133 2.06 1.50 -3.16
CA SER A 133 2.45 2.51 -4.15
C SER A 133 3.79 2.20 -4.81
N LYS A 134 4.75 1.60 -4.09
CA LYS A 134 6.04 1.16 -4.64
C LYS A 134 5.87 0.21 -5.82
N LEU A 135 4.96 -0.76 -5.71
CA LEU A 135 4.71 -1.74 -6.76
C LEU A 135 3.95 -1.13 -7.95
N ILE A 136 3.00 -0.25 -7.67
CA ILE A 136 2.24 0.45 -8.71
C ILE A 136 3.17 1.34 -9.53
N LEU A 137 3.97 2.17 -8.87
CA LEU A 137 4.93 3.06 -9.55
C LEU A 137 6.01 2.29 -10.32
N ASN A 138 6.40 1.11 -9.84
CA ASN A 138 7.36 0.26 -10.54
C ASN A 138 6.84 -0.32 -11.86
N SER A 139 5.53 -0.46 -12.00
CA SER A 139 4.84 -0.97 -13.19
C SER A 139 3.74 -0.01 -13.64
N TYR A 140 3.98 1.29 -13.51
CA TYR A 140 2.99 2.35 -13.63
C TYR A 140 2.18 2.31 -14.93
N GLN A 141 2.84 2.14 -16.08
CA GLN A 141 2.18 2.10 -17.37
C GLN A 141 1.19 0.94 -17.50
N LYS A 142 1.45 -0.18 -16.82
CA LYS A 142 0.52 -1.30 -16.78
C LYS A 142 -0.73 -0.92 -15.96
N PHE A 143 -0.53 -0.40 -14.77
CA PHE A 143 -1.64 -0.12 -13.84
C PHE A 143 -2.54 1.03 -14.27
N ILE A 144 -2.00 2.09 -14.90
CA ILE A 144 -2.80 3.21 -15.39
C ILE A 144 -3.81 2.78 -16.47
N SER A 145 -3.57 1.67 -17.14
CA SER A 145 -4.45 1.12 -18.17
C SER A 145 -5.50 0.15 -17.60
N GLU A 146 -5.45 -0.17 -16.32
CA GLU A 146 -6.40 -1.08 -15.68
C GLU A 146 -7.66 -0.34 -15.22
N PRO A 147 -8.87 -0.91 -15.38
CA PRO A 147 -10.10 -0.29 -14.89
C PRO A 147 -10.10 -0.02 -13.36
N SER A 148 -9.32 -0.80 -12.61
CA SER A 148 -9.13 -0.62 -11.18
C SER A 148 -8.48 0.72 -10.81
N PHE A 149 -7.72 1.34 -11.73
CA PHE A 149 -7.11 2.65 -11.52
C PHE A 149 -8.16 3.76 -11.37
N GLU A 150 -9.29 3.65 -12.08
CA GLU A 150 -10.39 4.61 -12.00
C GLU A 150 -11.14 4.57 -10.65
N ARG A 151 -11.01 3.49 -9.89
CA ARG A 151 -11.58 3.39 -8.53
C ARG A 151 -10.85 4.24 -7.49
N LEU A 152 -9.59 4.63 -7.79
CA LEU A 152 -8.79 5.44 -6.88
C LEU A 152 -9.38 6.85 -6.73
N SER A 153 -9.19 7.46 -5.57
CA SER A 153 -9.51 8.87 -5.37
C SER A 153 -8.72 9.75 -6.35
N GLU A 154 -9.28 10.91 -6.70
CA GLU A 154 -8.59 11.88 -7.55
C GLU A 154 -7.23 12.28 -6.96
N ARG A 155 -7.18 12.46 -5.63
CA ARG A 155 -5.94 12.76 -4.91
C ARG A 155 -4.90 11.66 -5.07
N ALA A 156 -5.29 10.40 -4.90
CA ALA A 156 -4.38 9.26 -5.04
C ALA A 156 -3.85 9.13 -6.48
N ARG A 157 -4.71 9.30 -7.47
CA ARG A 157 -4.32 9.30 -8.89
C ARG A 157 -3.34 10.43 -9.21
N SER A 158 -3.63 11.66 -8.75
CA SER A 158 -2.74 12.82 -8.94
C SER A 158 -1.37 12.58 -8.29
N SER A 159 -1.34 12.07 -7.06
CA SER A 159 -0.08 11.80 -6.36
C SER A 159 0.77 10.75 -7.07
N LEU A 160 0.16 9.67 -7.58
CA LEU A 160 0.86 8.67 -8.39
C LEU A 160 1.39 9.26 -9.70
N ASN A 161 0.56 10.05 -10.41
CA ASN A 161 0.94 10.72 -11.66
C ASN A 161 2.12 11.67 -11.44
N GLU A 162 2.00 12.57 -10.47
CA GLU A 162 3.04 13.56 -10.16
C GLU A 162 4.36 12.89 -9.79
N ARG A 163 4.29 11.83 -8.97
CA ARG A 163 5.49 11.09 -8.57
C ARG A 163 6.16 10.38 -9.75
N TYR A 164 5.36 9.76 -10.63
CA TYR A 164 5.87 9.11 -11.82
C TYR A 164 6.44 10.11 -12.83
N ILE A 165 5.77 11.24 -13.03
CA ILE A 165 6.23 12.34 -13.91
C ILE A 165 7.55 12.92 -13.39
N LYS A 166 7.64 13.21 -12.08
CA LYS A 166 8.91 13.67 -11.46
C LYS A 166 10.04 12.69 -11.73
N PHE A 167 9.79 11.40 -11.54
CA PHE A 167 10.76 10.36 -11.81
C PHE A 167 11.18 10.35 -13.29
N PHE A 168 10.24 10.42 -14.23
CA PHE A 168 10.51 10.40 -15.66
C PHE A 168 11.30 11.62 -16.14
N PHE A 169 10.92 12.83 -15.71
CA PHE A 169 11.66 14.04 -16.03
C PHE A 169 13.05 14.05 -15.39
N GLY A 170 13.17 13.60 -14.15
CA GLY A 170 14.44 13.45 -13.47
C GLY A 170 15.37 12.51 -14.22
N LEU A 171 14.84 11.37 -14.72
CA LEU A 171 15.59 10.44 -15.54
C LEU A 171 16.09 11.08 -16.85
N SER A 172 15.22 11.82 -17.54
CA SER A 172 15.59 12.58 -18.73
C SER A 172 16.70 13.61 -18.43
N SER A 173 16.62 14.26 -17.28
CA SER A 173 17.64 15.22 -16.84
C SER A 173 18.99 14.53 -16.57
N ILE A 174 18.98 13.34 -15.96
CA ILE A 174 20.21 12.54 -15.72
C ILE A 174 20.87 12.17 -17.05
N VAL A 175 20.08 11.74 -18.04
CA VAL A 175 20.60 11.36 -19.37
C VAL A 175 21.26 12.51 -20.08
N ASN A 176 20.69 13.71 -19.95
CA ASN A 176 21.14 14.94 -20.63
C ASN A 176 22.07 15.80 -19.77
N SER A 177 22.42 15.36 -18.56
CA SER A 177 23.08 16.23 -17.61
C SER A 177 24.60 16.11 -17.61
N THR A 178 25.21 17.24 -17.19
CA THR A 178 26.61 17.39 -16.82
C THR A 178 26.90 16.91 -15.37
N ILE A 179 26.10 16.00 -14.82
CA ILE A 179 26.29 15.53 -13.42
C ILE A 179 27.73 15.09 -13.19
N LEU A 180 28.29 14.42 -14.16
CA LEU A 180 29.67 13.99 -14.10
C LEU A 180 30.65 15.15 -14.25
N ASP A 181 30.36 16.10 -15.15
CA ASP A 181 31.21 17.27 -15.38
C ASP A 181 31.30 18.12 -14.10
N ASP A 182 30.18 18.34 -13.41
CA ASP A 182 30.13 19.01 -12.11
C ASP A 182 30.98 18.31 -11.04
N TYR A 183 31.02 16.98 -11.04
CA TYR A 183 31.84 16.22 -10.12
C TYR A 183 33.32 16.24 -10.52
N ILE A 184 33.62 16.15 -11.81
CA ILE A 184 34.96 16.20 -12.40
C ILE A 184 35.68 17.49 -11.99
N HIS A 185 35.02 18.64 -12.05
CA HIS A 185 35.55 19.92 -11.59
C HIS A 185 35.97 19.95 -10.11
N ARG A 186 35.48 19.01 -9.29
CA ARG A 186 35.85 18.85 -7.88
C ARG A 186 36.94 17.83 -7.62
N CYS A 187 37.36 17.09 -8.65
CA CYS A 187 38.42 16.08 -8.56
C CYS A 187 39.69 16.58 -9.29
N ASN A 188 40.80 16.79 -8.57
CA ASN A 188 42.02 17.34 -9.14
C ASN A 188 42.85 16.31 -9.95
N ASN A 189 42.29 15.16 -10.32
CA ASN A 189 43.04 14.13 -11.03
C ASN A 189 42.39 13.77 -12.40
N ALA A 190 42.97 14.31 -13.48
CA ALA A 190 42.48 14.16 -14.83
C ALA A 190 42.35 12.70 -15.30
N SER A 191 43.27 11.81 -14.90
CA SER A 191 43.23 10.40 -15.33
C SER A 191 42.04 9.61 -14.78
N HIS A 192 41.35 10.13 -13.76
CA HIS A 192 40.13 9.53 -13.21
C HIS A 192 38.86 9.97 -13.99
N HIS A 193 38.98 11.06 -14.74
CA HIS A 193 37.85 11.68 -15.42
C HIS A 193 37.37 10.83 -16.60
N ASP A 194 38.28 10.41 -17.43
CA ASP A 194 37.95 9.66 -18.66
C ASP A 194 37.26 8.34 -18.34
N VAL A 195 37.74 7.67 -17.34
CA VAL A 195 37.21 6.37 -16.94
C VAL A 195 35.84 6.47 -16.28
N LEU A 196 35.65 7.45 -15.38
CA LEU A 196 34.36 7.70 -14.78
C LEU A 196 33.34 8.13 -15.84
N ASN A 197 33.78 8.92 -16.83
CA ASN A 197 32.96 9.39 -17.91
C ASN A 197 32.51 8.24 -18.83
N ASP A 198 33.42 7.33 -19.18
CA ASP A 198 33.10 6.18 -20.02
C ASP A 198 32.16 5.20 -19.32
N GLU A 199 32.39 4.92 -18.05
CA GLU A 199 31.50 4.08 -17.25
C GLU A 199 30.12 4.72 -17.05
N TRP A 200 30.07 6.03 -16.81
CA TRP A 200 28.82 6.78 -16.71
C TRP A 200 28.03 6.77 -18.02
N LYS A 201 28.67 7.13 -19.13
CA LYS A 201 28.04 7.10 -20.46
C LYS A 201 27.50 5.73 -20.80
N LYS A 202 28.22 4.67 -20.46
CA LYS A 202 27.79 3.29 -20.66
C LYS A 202 26.52 2.94 -19.88
N ARG A 203 26.42 3.41 -18.61
CA ARG A 203 25.25 3.21 -17.76
C ARG A 203 24.03 3.99 -18.21
N VAL A 204 24.24 5.24 -18.62
CA VAL A 204 23.18 6.17 -19.01
C VAL A 204 22.65 5.87 -20.40
N LYS A 205 23.50 5.40 -21.33
CA LYS A 205 23.10 5.06 -22.71
C LYS A 205 21.93 4.06 -22.78
N ASP A 206 21.91 3.08 -21.90
CA ASP A 206 20.85 2.07 -21.85
C ASP A 206 19.53 2.58 -21.23
N LEU A 207 19.56 3.75 -20.56
CA LEU A 207 18.38 4.32 -19.91
C LEU A 207 17.47 5.07 -20.89
N THR A 208 18.00 5.41 -22.11
CA THR A 208 17.30 6.22 -23.11
C THR A 208 16.35 5.43 -24.00
N LEU A 209 16.51 4.13 -24.11
CA LEU A 209 15.81 3.32 -25.14
C LEU A 209 14.41 2.86 -24.72
N PHE A 210 14.17 2.68 -23.44
CA PHE A 210 12.84 2.40 -22.87
C PHE A 210 12.84 2.89 -21.40
N PRO A 211 11.78 3.50 -20.89
CA PRO A 211 11.72 3.86 -19.48
C PRO A 211 11.74 2.58 -18.65
N PRO A 212 12.91 2.19 -18.08
CA PRO A 212 12.97 1.01 -17.25
C PRO A 212 12.22 1.28 -15.94
N SER A 213 11.77 0.21 -15.29
CA SER A 213 11.11 0.37 -14.00
C SER A 213 12.02 1.06 -12.99
N PRO A 214 11.48 1.85 -12.04
CA PRO A 214 12.28 2.52 -11.02
C PRO A 214 13.27 1.62 -10.30
N SER A 215 12.85 0.40 -9.94
CA SER A 215 13.75 -0.57 -9.28
C SER A 215 14.91 -1.04 -10.16
N THR A 216 14.72 -1.07 -11.47
CA THR A 216 15.78 -1.42 -12.44
C THR A 216 16.77 -0.27 -12.58
N ILE A 217 16.26 0.96 -12.64
CA ILE A 217 17.10 2.17 -12.74
C ILE A 217 17.99 2.31 -11.54
N TYR A 218 17.44 2.17 -10.34
CA TYR A 218 18.23 2.25 -9.11
C TYR A 218 19.44 1.32 -9.18
N LYS A 219 19.23 0.05 -9.57
CA LYS A 219 20.34 -0.91 -9.71
C LYS A 219 21.37 -0.47 -10.76
N LYS A 220 20.92 0.02 -11.92
CA LYS A 220 21.83 0.43 -13.00
C LYS A 220 22.67 1.64 -12.63
N ILE A 221 22.10 2.58 -11.88
CA ILE A 221 22.79 3.83 -11.52
C ILE A 221 23.71 3.64 -10.31
N PHE A 222 23.22 2.97 -9.25
CA PHE A 222 23.94 2.88 -7.97
C PHE A 222 24.84 1.64 -7.83
N PHE A 223 24.69 0.61 -8.68
CA PHE A 223 25.49 -0.59 -8.53
C PHE A 223 26.93 -0.36 -8.99
N GLN A 224 27.86 -0.69 -8.12
CA GLN A 224 29.30 -0.49 -8.14
C GLN A 224 29.96 -0.28 -9.51
N ILE A 225 30.72 0.78 -9.63
CA ILE A 225 31.75 0.93 -10.65
C ILE A 225 32.86 -0.05 -10.27
N ASN A 226 32.80 -1.26 -10.79
CA ASN A 226 33.83 -2.27 -10.62
C ASN A 226 35.01 -1.94 -11.52
N GLY A 227 36.03 -1.28 -10.99
CA GLY A 227 37.28 -1.01 -11.68
C GLY A 227 38.40 -0.79 -10.66
N ASN A 228 39.63 -1.13 -11.03
CA ASN A 228 40.88 -0.95 -10.25
C ASN A 228 41.25 0.54 -10.05
N TYR A 229 40.30 1.39 -9.68
CA TYR A 229 40.48 2.83 -9.56
C TYR A 229 40.67 3.26 -8.13
N ASN A 230 41.23 4.46 -7.98
CA ASN A 230 41.47 5.05 -6.67
C ASN A 230 40.19 5.07 -5.85
N ARG A 231 40.06 4.12 -4.92
CA ARG A 231 38.87 3.90 -4.07
C ARG A 231 38.29 5.19 -3.52
N LYS A 232 39.11 6.16 -3.13
CA LYS A 232 38.62 7.42 -2.52
C LYS A 232 37.77 8.29 -3.41
N CYS A 233 38.09 8.40 -4.72
CA CYS A 233 37.27 9.20 -5.65
C CYS A 233 35.97 8.48 -6.03
N ASN A 234 36.08 7.17 -6.28
CA ASN A 234 34.90 6.35 -6.59
C ASN A 234 33.93 6.28 -5.41
N ASP A 235 34.43 6.05 -4.20
CA ASP A 235 33.61 6.00 -2.99
C ASP A 235 32.92 7.34 -2.70
N ARG A 236 33.57 8.47 -2.97
CA ARG A 236 32.98 9.80 -2.79
C ARG A 236 31.91 10.09 -3.84
N PHE A 237 32.13 9.68 -5.09
CA PHE A 237 31.15 9.83 -6.16
C PHE A 237 29.92 8.94 -5.92
N THR A 238 30.13 7.64 -5.72
CA THR A 238 29.03 6.65 -5.63
C THR A 238 28.28 6.68 -4.31
N ASN A 239 28.97 6.97 -3.19
CA ASN A 239 28.38 6.89 -1.86
C ASN A 239 27.87 8.23 -1.31
N LYS A 240 28.29 9.36 -1.90
CA LYS A 240 27.88 10.67 -1.42
C LYS A 240 27.26 11.53 -2.52
N TYR A 241 28.02 11.85 -3.57
CA TYR A 241 27.60 12.83 -4.57
C TYR A 241 26.46 12.34 -5.45
N LEU A 242 26.55 11.13 -5.96
CA LEU A 242 25.54 10.55 -6.85
C LEU A 242 24.20 10.32 -6.14
N PRO A 243 24.12 9.75 -4.93
CA PRO A 243 22.87 9.61 -4.19
C PRO A 243 22.19 10.96 -3.92
N GLU A 244 22.96 11.99 -3.53
CA GLU A 244 22.43 13.34 -3.28
C GLU A 244 21.81 13.92 -4.55
N LYS A 245 22.53 13.91 -5.67
CA LYS A 245 22.04 14.45 -6.96
C LYS A 245 20.89 13.66 -7.56
N ILE A 246 20.88 12.36 -7.41
CA ILE A 246 19.79 11.52 -7.87
C ILE A 246 18.55 11.67 -6.99
N GLY A 247 18.71 11.79 -5.69
CA GLY A 247 17.63 12.12 -4.77
C GLY A 247 16.93 13.44 -5.16
N ASP A 248 17.71 14.47 -5.49
CA ASP A 248 17.18 15.75 -5.98
C ASP A 248 16.35 15.59 -7.27
N LEU A 249 16.82 14.76 -8.22
CA LEU A 249 16.21 14.61 -9.55
C LEU A 249 15.08 13.58 -9.59
N LEU A 250 15.31 12.42 -9.02
CA LEU A 250 14.35 11.29 -9.08
C LEU A 250 13.44 11.19 -7.86
N GLY A 251 13.81 11.89 -6.77
CA GLY A 251 13.21 11.74 -5.45
C GLY A 251 13.68 10.48 -4.73
N ASP A 252 13.18 10.30 -3.52
CA ASP A 252 13.62 9.23 -2.63
C ASP A 252 13.29 7.84 -3.17
N PHE A 253 14.21 6.92 -2.91
CA PHE A 253 14.06 5.49 -3.16
C PHE A 253 14.10 4.74 -1.84
N GLU A 254 13.23 3.77 -1.71
CA GLU A 254 13.16 2.93 -0.51
C GLU A 254 13.04 1.45 -0.90
N ALA A 255 13.67 0.59 -0.13
CA ALA A 255 13.47 -0.84 -0.29
C ALA A 255 12.03 -1.24 0.07
N LEU A 256 11.51 -2.27 -0.58
CA LEU A 256 10.40 -3.02 -0.01
C LEU A 256 10.93 -3.77 1.21
N ASP A 257 10.19 -3.69 2.30
CA ASP A 257 10.52 -4.39 3.54
C ASP A 257 10.42 -5.91 3.30
N ASP A 258 11.55 -6.50 2.94
CA ASP A 258 11.74 -7.93 2.73
C ASP A 258 12.69 -8.45 3.80
N THR A 259 12.16 -9.01 4.84
CA THR A 259 12.89 -9.65 5.94
C THR A 259 13.74 -10.86 5.49
N ILE A 260 13.72 -11.24 4.22
CA ILE A 260 14.32 -12.49 3.70
C ILE A 260 15.35 -12.26 2.59
N SER A 261 15.43 -11.08 1.97
CA SER A 261 16.37 -10.88 0.86
C SER A 261 17.76 -10.53 1.36
N ALA A 262 18.74 -11.36 0.98
CA ALA A 262 20.14 -11.02 1.14
C ALA A 262 20.43 -9.63 0.57
N ILE A 263 21.21 -8.81 1.25
CA ILE A 263 21.56 -7.40 0.95
C ILE A 263 21.87 -7.15 -0.54
N HIS A 264 22.41 -8.14 -1.26
CA HIS A 264 22.78 -8.05 -2.67
C HIS A 264 21.61 -8.13 -3.67
N ASN A 265 20.42 -8.54 -3.25
CA ASN A 265 19.22 -8.65 -4.09
C ASN A 265 18.12 -7.64 -3.75
N GLN A 266 18.37 -6.73 -2.83
CA GLN A 266 17.40 -5.74 -2.41
C GLN A 266 17.04 -4.81 -3.58
N LYS A 267 15.74 -4.66 -3.84
CA LYS A 267 15.21 -3.77 -4.87
C LYS A 267 14.73 -2.49 -4.20
N TYR A 268 15.06 -1.36 -4.81
CA TYR A 268 14.66 -0.04 -4.33
C TYR A 268 13.61 0.55 -5.25
N TYR A 269 12.60 1.17 -4.69
CA TYR A 269 11.41 1.66 -5.37
C TYR A 269 11.17 3.13 -5.00
N ILE A 270 10.58 3.88 -5.93
CA ILE A 270 9.96 5.17 -5.61
C ILE A 270 8.57 4.92 -5.00
N PHE A 271 8.08 5.85 -4.20
CA PHE A 271 6.83 5.73 -3.46
C PHE A 271 6.13 7.07 -3.30
N ILE A 272 4.90 7.04 -2.82
CA ILE A 272 4.16 8.20 -2.31
C ILE A 272 3.73 7.95 -0.87
N GLU A 273 3.61 9.04 -0.11
CA GLU A 273 3.10 9.02 1.26
C GLU A 273 1.73 9.69 1.32
N LYS A 274 0.90 9.23 2.25
CA LYS A 274 -0.46 9.74 2.44
C LYS A 274 -0.50 10.88 3.44
#